data_503d474b4ae455bed6fdfc725245b5f9
#
_entry.id   503d474b4ae455bed6fdfc725245b5f9
#
_cell.length_a   1.000
_cell.length_b   1.000
_cell.length_c   1.000
_cell.angle_alpha   90.00
_cell.angle_beta   90.00
_cell.angle_gamma   90.00
#
_symmetry.space_group_name_H-M   'P 1'
#
loop_
_entity.id
_entity.type
_entity.pdbx_description
1 polymer ?
#
loop_
_entity_poly.entity_id
_entity_poly.type
_entity_poly.pdbx_seq_one_letter_code
_entity_poly.pdbx_strand_id
1 'polypeptide(L)'
;GWYKREARIIRNNANIHSHKSAQGFRKPGRTPIKAAHANAEVFHYGWVRPPKYMETKRKTFHKIHWGKKEAKKYHEDEPEYFDYGPLDRLAVYKGTHPEVMKSRIAEMDWEDKLQYSGEPNPHRKKHKHETLRNRILTAIEQKLERKFGGKVYLSMHRNYKLLGDK
;
A
#
# COMPACT_ATOMS: atom_id res chain seq x y z
N GLY A 1 3.14 -7.86 -2.30
CA GLY A 1 4.16 -6.85 -2.26
C GLY A 1 3.70 -5.60 -1.55
N TRP A 2 3.69 -5.62 -0.25
CA TRP A 2 3.33 -4.47 0.57
C TRP A 2 4.60 -3.74 0.95
N TYR A 3 4.52 -2.41 1.12
CA TYR A 3 5.56 -1.66 1.82
C TYR A 3 5.48 -2.04 3.29
N LYS A 4 6.20 -3.09 3.64
CA LYS A 4 6.14 -3.62 5.00
C LYS A 4 7.06 -2.85 5.94
N ARG A 5 8.05 -2.15 5.39
CA ARG A 5 8.99 -1.29 6.13
C ARG A 5 9.49 -0.17 5.24
N GLU A 6 9.55 1.03 5.77
CA GLU A 6 10.06 2.22 5.08
C GLU A 6 10.91 3.04 6.03
N ALA A 7 11.96 3.68 5.50
CA ALA A 7 12.68 4.72 6.22
C ALA A 7 11.81 5.98 6.25
N ARG A 8 11.35 6.40 7.44
CA ARG A 8 10.48 7.56 7.65
C ARG A 8 11.11 8.66 8.48
N ILE A 9 12.11 8.32 9.28
CA ILE A 9 12.82 9.25 10.14
C ILE A 9 14.28 9.29 9.71
N ILE A 10 14.81 10.47 9.47
CA ILE A 10 16.21 10.70 9.10
C ILE A 10 16.78 11.83 9.96
N ARG A 11 18.10 11.83 10.13
CA ARG A 11 18.79 13.03 10.61
C ARG A 11 18.71 14.10 9.53
N ASN A 12 18.32 15.31 9.91
CA ASN A 12 18.31 16.44 9.00
C ASN A 12 19.77 16.88 8.71
N ASN A 13 20.28 16.48 7.55
CA ASN A 13 21.56 16.95 7.06
C ASN A 13 21.56 17.06 5.53
N ALA A 14 22.42 17.91 4.98
CA ALA A 14 22.49 18.21 3.56
C ALA A 14 22.84 17.00 2.66
N ASN A 15 23.34 15.91 3.23
CA ASN A 15 23.76 14.73 2.48
C ASN A 15 22.66 13.68 2.33
N ILE A 16 21.44 13.96 2.78
CA ILE A 16 20.30 13.05 2.63
C ILE A 16 19.16 13.82 1.99
N HIS A 17 18.65 13.29 0.88
CA HIS A 17 17.54 13.89 0.13
C HIS A 17 16.46 12.87 -0.18
N SER A 18 15.24 13.36 -0.38
CA SER A 18 14.12 12.54 -0.85
C SER A 18 14.42 11.96 -2.24
N HIS A 19 13.97 10.74 -2.49
CA HIS A 19 14.18 10.04 -3.75
C HIS A 19 12.85 9.73 -4.42
N LYS A 20 12.75 10.06 -5.72
CA LYS A 20 11.53 9.91 -6.51
C LYS A 20 10.34 10.61 -5.81
N SER A 21 9.14 10.12 -5.96
CA SER A 21 7.92 10.66 -5.33
C SER A 21 7.86 10.31 -3.83
N ALA A 22 8.85 10.75 -3.04
CA ALA A 22 8.98 10.46 -1.60
C ALA A 22 9.00 8.96 -1.25
N GLN A 23 9.53 8.13 -2.14
CA GLN A 23 9.61 6.67 -1.95
C GLN A 23 10.83 6.24 -1.11
N GLY A 24 11.38 7.13 -0.33
CA GLY A 24 12.52 6.88 0.54
C GLY A 24 13.59 7.96 0.40
N PHE A 25 14.77 7.67 0.93
CA PHE A 25 15.87 8.62 1.01
C PHE A 25 17.15 8.07 0.38
N ARG A 26 17.99 8.96 -0.13
CA ARG A 26 19.29 8.66 -0.73
C ARG A 26 20.33 9.64 -0.27
N LYS A 27 21.58 9.18 -0.28
CA LYS A 27 22.78 10.02 -0.25
C LYS A 27 23.16 10.46 -1.67
N PRO A 28 24.09 11.41 -1.85
CA PRO A 28 24.66 11.75 -3.15
C PRO A 28 25.06 10.50 -3.94
N GLY A 29 24.98 10.54 -5.26
CA GLY A 29 25.20 9.37 -6.12
C GLY A 29 24.09 8.32 -6.05
N ARG A 30 22.89 8.68 -5.53
CA ARG A 30 21.73 7.77 -5.39
C ARG A 30 21.99 6.57 -4.46
N THR A 31 22.97 6.67 -3.59
CA THR A 31 23.33 5.59 -2.65
C THR A 31 22.23 5.39 -1.61
N PRO A 32 21.76 4.14 -1.36
CA PRO A 32 20.80 3.87 -0.30
C PRO A 32 21.32 4.26 1.07
N ILE A 33 20.44 4.81 1.92
CA ILE A 33 20.78 5.09 3.33
C ILE A 33 20.88 3.77 4.13
N LYS A 34 21.65 3.80 5.20
CA LYS A 34 21.61 2.77 6.25
C LYS A 34 20.53 3.16 7.26
N ALA A 35 19.69 2.20 7.67
CA ALA A 35 18.58 2.41 8.58
C ALA A 35 18.55 1.36 9.70
N ALA A 36 18.04 1.76 10.86
CA ALA A 36 17.73 0.87 11.97
C ALA A 36 16.22 0.75 12.14
N HIS A 37 15.76 -0.28 12.84
CA HIS A 37 14.35 -0.40 13.22
C HIS A 37 14.01 0.60 14.32
N ALA A 38 12.92 1.34 14.13
CA ALA A 38 12.40 2.25 15.14
C ALA A 38 11.36 1.58 16.07
N ASN A 39 11.03 0.30 15.83
CA ASN A 39 9.96 -0.45 16.52
C ASN A 39 8.63 0.31 16.57
N ALA A 40 8.34 1.06 15.52
CA ALA A 40 7.13 1.85 15.38
C ALA A 40 6.37 1.42 14.13
N GLU A 41 5.04 1.49 14.18
CA GLU A 41 4.16 1.19 13.06
C GLU A 41 3.62 2.49 12.44
N VAL A 42 3.51 2.49 11.11
CA VAL A 42 2.84 3.56 10.36
C VAL A 42 1.53 3.02 9.82
N PHE A 43 0.44 3.59 10.28
CA PHE A 43 -0.91 3.25 9.81
C PHE A 43 -1.24 4.06 8.56
N HIS A 44 -1.49 3.39 7.45
CA HIS A 44 -1.76 4.04 6.18
C HIS A 44 -3.20 3.82 5.71
N TYR A 45 -4.08 4.75 6.05
CA TYR A 45 -5.50 4.75 5.65
C TYR A 45 -5.76 5.40 4.28
N GLY A 46 -4.72 5.67 3.52
CA GLY A 46 -4.85 6.36 2.22
C GLY A 46 -5.73 5.63 1.20
N TRP A 47 -5.90 4.32 1.33
CA TRP A 47 -6.74 3.47 0.50
C TRP A 47 -8.04 3.03 1.19
N VAL A 48 -8.34 3.55 2.37
CA VAL A 48 -9.58 3.26 3.10
C VAL A 48 -10.48 4.47 2.99
N ARG A 49 -11.30 4.49 1.94
CA ARG A 49 -12.22 5.59 1.61
C ARG A 49 -13.49 5.04 0.97
N PRO A 50 -14.63 5.75 1.08
CA PRO A 50 -15.80 5.42 0.27
C PRO A 50 -15.43 5.31 -1.22
N PRO A 51 -15.95 4.32 -1.96
CA PRO A 51 -15.59 4.05 -3.35
C PRO A 51 -15.61 5.26 -4.27
N LYS A 52 -16.59 6.14 -4.14
CA LYS A 52 -16.68 7.39 -4.91
C LYS A 52 -15.48 8.32 -4.66
N TYR A 53 -15.12 8.54 -3.40
CA TYR A 53 -13.97 9.39 -3.06
C TYR A 53 -12.63 8.73 -3.42
N MET A 54 -12.58 7.40 -3.38
CA MET A 54 -11.38 6.69 -3.81
C MET A 54 -11.16 6.81 -5.31
N GLU A 55 -12.23 6.75 -6.10
CA GLU A 55 -12.15 6.97 -7.55
C GLU A 55 -11.71 8.40 -7.89
N THR A 56 -12.28 9.39 -7.22
CA THR A 56 -11.87 10.80 -7.37
C THR A 56 -10.37 10.98 -7.06
N LYS A 57 -9.90 10.37 -5.97
CA LYS A 57 -8.49 10.39 -5.60
C LYS A 57 -7.62 9.74 -6.69
N ARG A 58 -8.01 8.59 -7.23
CA ARG A 58 -7.30 7.89 -8.30
C ARG A 58 -7.20 8.74 -9.57
N LYS A 59 -8.32 9.32 -10.01
CA LYS A 59 -8.37 10.22 -11.16
C LYS A 59 -7.46 11.44 -10.99
N THR A 60 -7.47 12.05 -9.81
CA THR A 60 -6.61 13.19 -9.49
C THR A 60 -5.14 12.80 -9.50
N PHE A 61 -4.81 11.67 -8.90
CA PHE A 61 -3.44 11.16 -8.88
C PHE A 61 -2.89 10.91 -10.30
N HIS A 62 -3.69 10.27 -11.15
CA HIS A 62 -3.29 10.02 -12.54
C HIS A 62 -3.13 11.31 -13.34
N LYS A 63 -4.01 12.32 -13.14
CA LYS A 63 -3.86 13.64 -13.77
C LYS A 63 -2.55 14.32 -13.42
N ILE A 64 -2.12 14.23 -12.16
CA ILE A 64 -0.87 14.83 -11.69
C ILE A 64 0.35 14.09 -12.25
N HIS A 65 0.32 12.76 -12.32
CA HIS A 65 1.49 11.96 -12.68
C HIS A 65 1.64 11.69 -14.17
N TRP A 66 0.54 11.60 -14.92
CA TRP A 66 0.53 11.26 -16.34
C TRP A 66 0.10 12.42 -17.24
N GLY A 67 -0.44 13.49 -16.65
CA GLY A 67 -1.04 14.59 -17.39
C GLY A 67 -2.51 14.35 -17.71
N LYS A 68 -3.22 15.43 -18.04
CA LYS A 68 -4.68 15.43 -18.22
C LYS A 68 -5.14 14.51 -19.37
N LYS A 69 -4.42 14.51 -20.50
CA LYS A 69 -4.77 13.74 -21.70
C LYS A 69 -4.73 12.24 -21.46
N GLU A 70 -3.60 11.74 -20.94
CA GLU A 70 -3.41 10.33 -20.67
C GLU A 70 -4.32 9.83 -19.54
N ALA A 71 -4.52 10.63 -18.51
CA ALA A 71 -5.44 10.29 -17.43
C ALA A 71 -6.88 10.18 -17.94
N LYS A 72 -7.34 11.11 -18.82
CA LYS A 72 -8.68 11.04 -19.41
C LYS A 72 -8.87 9.76 -20.20
N LYS A 73 -7.95 9.44 -21.12
CA LYS A 73 -7.97 8.20 -21.92
C LYS A 73 -8.01 6.94 -21.06
N TYR A 74 -7.25 6.92 -19.95
CA TYR A 74 -7.22 5.77 -19.05
C TYR A 74 -8.55 5.53 -18.32
N HIS A 75 -9.29 6.61 -18.02
CA HIS A 75 -10.53 6.56 -17.25
C HIS A 75 -11.80 6.65 -18.10
N GLU A 76 -11.70 6.59 -19.42
CA GLU A 76 -12.83 6.78 -20.33
C GLU A 76 -13.92 5.72 -20.11
N ASP A 77 -13.49 4.45 -19.88
CA ASP A 77 -14.37 3.30 -19.69
C ASP A 77 -14.41 2.81 -18.24
N GLU A 78 -13.89 3.59 -17.29
CA GLU A 78 -13.80 3.16 -15.89
C GLU A 78 -15.08 3.51 -15.12
N PRO A 79 -15.53 2.63 -14.21
CA PRO A 79 -16.73 2.86 -13.43
C PRO A 79 -16.64 4.11 -12.56
N GLU A 80 -17.81 4.69 -12.23
CA GLU A 80 -17.91 5.86 -11.35
C GLU A 80 -17.35 5.60 -9.94
N TYR A 81 -17.46 4.36 -9.48
CA TYR A 81 -17.05 3.93 -8.15
C TYR A 81 -15.82 3.03 -8.22
N PHE A 82 -14.90 3.29 -7.32
CA PHE A 82 -13.70 2.44 -7.20
C PHE A 82 -14.09 1.05 -6.69
N ASP A 83 -13.74 0.04 -7.45
CA ASP A 83 -13.91 -1.35 -7.06
C ASP A 83 -12.65 -1.86 -6.36
N TYR A 84 -12.75 -2.15 -5.08
CA TYR A 84 -11.65 -2.69 -4.28
C TYR A 84 -11.33 -4.16 -4.58
N GLY A 85 -12.22 -4.85 -5.27
CA GLY A 85 -12.15 -6.28 -5.53
C GLY A 85 -12.41 -7.13 -4.28
N PRO A 86 -12.34 -8.44 -4.41
CA PRO A 86 -12.60 -9.36 -3.31
C PRO A 86 -11.63 -9.16 -2.14
N LEU A 87 -12.15 -8.79 -0.98
CA LEU A 87 -11.37 -8.46 0.21
C LEU A 87 -10.84 -9.69 0.96
N ASP A 88 -11.47 -10.87 0.77
CA ASP A 88 -11.01 -12.16 1.32
C ASP A 88 -9.60 -12.55 0.85
N ARG A 89 -9.13 -11.90 -0.21
CA ARG A 89 -7.75 -12.07 -0.75
C ARG A 89 -6.70 -11.18 -0.07
N LEU A 90 -7.11 -10.36 0.88
CA LEU A 90 -6.24 -9.50 1.67
C LEU A 90 -5.99 -10.11 3.05
N ALA A 91 -4.82 -9.84 3.60
CA ALA A 91 -4.54 -10.21 4.99
C ALA A 91 -5.39 -9.32 5.93
N VAL A 92 -6.11 -9.95 6.85
CA VAL A 92 -6.89 -9.24 7.87
C VAL A 92 -5.94 -8.66 8.91
N TYR A 93 -6.09 -7.37 9.20
CA TYR A 93 -5.38 -6.72 10.29
C TYR A 93 -6.03 -7.13 11.62
N LYS A 94 -5.21 -7.64 12.54
CA LYS A 94 -5.67 -8.15 13.87
C LYS A 94 -5.23 -7.26 15.04
N GLY A 95 -4.55 -6.16 14.76
CA GLY A 95 -4.09 -5.22 15.79
C GLY A 95 -5.14 -4.17 16.14
N THR A 96 -4.77 -3.26 17.03
CA THR A 96 -5.58 -2.11 17.41
C THR A 96 -5.35 -0.94 16.44
N HIS A 97 -6.41 -0.22 16.14
CA HIS A 97 -6.31 1.03 15.38
C HIS A 97 -5.93 2.20 16.31
N PRO A 98 -5.21 3.23 15.80
CA PRO A 98 -4.95 4.44 16.57
C PRO A 98 -6.26 5.09 17.04
N GLU A 99 -6.24 5.70 18.24
CA GLU A 99 -7.40 6.34 18.86
C GLU A 99 -8.08 7.33 17.92
N VAL A 100 -7.28 8.17 17.24
CA VAL A 100 -7.76 9.17 16.27
C VAL A 100 -8.55 8.59 15.08
N MET A 101 -8.52 7.29 14.88
CA MET A 101 -9.23 6.62 13.80
C MET A 101 -10.50 5.90 14.24
N LYS A 102 -10.75 5.79 15.55
CA LYS A 102 -11.87 4.99 16.07
C LYS A 102 -13.23 5.57 15.65
N SER A 103 -13.45 6.87 15.79
CA SER A 103 -14.70 7.51 15.35
C SER A 103 -14.93 7.31 13.85
N ARG A 104 -13.90 7.57 13.05
CA ARG A 104 -13.98 7.40 11.60
C ARG A 104 -14.25 5.95 11.15
N ILE A 105 -13.78 4.97 11.90
CA ILE A 105 -14.07 3.56 11.62
C ILE A 105 -15.51 3.24 12.04
N ALA A 106 -15.96 3.74 13.20
CA ALA A 106 -17.32 3.53 13.67
C ALA A 106 -18.38 4.20 12.79
N GLU A 107 -18.05 5.31 12.15
CA GLU A 107 -18.92 6.05 11.23
C GLU A 107 -18.88 5.52 9.79
N MET A 108 -18.24 4.38 9.55
CA MET A 108 -18.14 3.79 8.21
C MET A 108 -19.52 3.28 7.75
N ASP A 109 -20.06 3.90 6.71
CA ASP A 109 -21.40 3.69 6.15
C ASP A 109 -21.40 3.12 4.72
N TRP A 110 -20.31 2.55 4.27
CA TRP A 110 -20.12 2.10 2.89
C TRP A 110 -19.63 0.63 2.78
N GLU A 111 -19.81 -0.16 3.82
CA GLU A 111 -19.49 -1.61 3.83
C GLU A 111 -20.29 -2.38 2.79
N ASP A 112 -21.54 -2.00 2.57
CA ASP A 112 -22.45 -2.54 1.55
C ASP A 112 -21.92 -2.40 0.12
N LYS A 113 -20.99 -1.47 -0.10
CA LYS A 113 -20.34 -1.23 -1.40
C LYS A 113 -19.05 -2.02 -1.59
N LEU A 114 -18.69 -2.87 -0.63
CA LEU A 114 -17.50 -3.69 -0.68
C LEU A 114 -17.84 -5.12 -1.10
N GLN A 115 -17.07 -5.66 -2.01
CA GLN A 115 -17.13 -7.09 -2.34
C GLN A 115 -16.23 -7.86 -1.36
N TYR A 116 -16.83 -8.63 -0.46
CA TYR A 116 -16.03 -9.41 0.48
C TYR A 116 -15.37 -10.63 -0.19
N SER A 117 -16.10 -11.38 -1.01
CA SER A 117 -15.62 -12.61 -1.66
C SER A 117 -16.15 -12.73 -3.08
N GLY A 118 -15.72 -13.76 -3.79
CA GLY A 118 -16.16 -14.07 -5.14
C GLY A 118 -15.14 -13.67 -6.23
N GLU A 119 -15.57 -13.66 -7.48
CA GLU A 119 -14.69 -13.33 -8.60
C GLU A 119 -14.58 -11.81 -8.81
N PRO A 120 -13.39 -11.32 -9.16
CA PRO A 120 -13.19 -9.90 -9.49
C PRO A 120 -14.02 -9.50 -10.69
N ASN A 121 -14.49 -8.26 -10.73
CA ASN A 121 -15.15 -7.68 -11.89
C ASN A 121 -14.24 -7.82 -13.14
N PRO A 122 -14.70 -8.51 -14.21
CA PRO A 122 -13.90 -8.75 -15.41
C PRO A 122 -13.68 -7.47 -16.25
N HIS A 123 -14.52 -6.46 -16.08
CA HIS A 123 -14.48 -5.20 -16.86
C HIS A 123 -13.44 -4.19 -16.35
N ARG A 124 -12.70 -4.51 -15.29
CA ARG A 124 -11.61 -3.66 -14.80
C ARG A 124 -10.26 -4.38 -14.76
N LYS A 125 -9.20 -3.62 -14.71
CA LYS A 125 -7.85 -4.17 -14.51
C LYS A 125 -7.72 -4.77 -13.10
N LYS A 126 -7.17 -5.97 -13.03
CA LYS A 126 -6.90 -6.65 -11.75
C LYS A 126 -5.94 -5.85 -10.87
N HIS A 127 -6.27 -5.72 -9.60
CA HIS A 127 -5.35 -5.19 -8.62
C HIS A 127 -4.18 -6.17 -8.37
N LYS A 128 -3.08 -5.65 -7.85
CA LYS A 128 -1.88 -6.50 -7.58
C LYS A 128 -2.19 -7.70 -6.68
N HIS A 129 -3.03 -7.54 -5.66
CA HIS A 129 -3.39 -8.62 -4.74
C HIS A 129 -4.25 -9.71 -5.39
N GLU A 130 -4.91 -9.42 -6.50
CA GLU A 130 -5.74 -10.37 -7.24
C GLU A 130 -4.93 -11.24 -8.22
N THR A 131 -3.69 -10.85 -8.51
CA THR A 131 -2.83 -11.63 -9.40
C THR A 131 -2.41 -12.94 -8.74
N LEU A 132 -2.38 -14.04 -9.51
CA LEU A 132 -2.03 -15.37 -9.02
C LEU A 132 -0.70 -15.38 -8.26
N ARG A 133 0.32 -14.71 -8.80
CA ARG A 133 1.63 -14.58 -8.13
C ARG A 133 1.51 -13.99 -6.74
N ASN A 134 0.78 -12.88 -6.58
CA ASN A 134 0.65 -12.22 -5.27
C ASN A 134 -0.24 -13.01 -4.31
N ARG A 135 -1.26 -13.71 -4.82
CA ARG A 135 -2.09 -14.63 -4.02
C ARG A 135 -1.24 -15.77 -3.44
N ILE A 136 -0.41 -16.41 -4.26
CA ILE A 136 0.50 -17.48 -3.82
C ILE A 136 1.48 -16.95 -2.78
N LEU A 137 2.14 -15.80 -3.06
CA LEU A 137 3.09 -15.19 -2.11
C LEU A 137 2.41 -14.86 -0.78
N THR A 138 1.21 -14.28 -0.80
CA THR A 138 0.45 -13.96 0.41
C THR A 138 0.10 -15.22 1.21
N ALA A 139 -0.35 -16.28 0.55
CA ALA A 139 -0.66 -17.56 1.22
C ALA A 139 0.58 -18.18 1.88
N ILE A 140 1.73 -18.16 1.19
CA ILE A 140 3.00 -18.66 1.74
C ILE A 140 3.44 -17.79 2.93
N GLU A 141 3.42 -16.45 2.79
CA GLU A 141 3.77 -15.52 3.87
C GLU A 141 2.90 -15.79 5.11
N GLN A 142 1.59 -15.90 4.96
CA GLN A 142 0.66 -16.18 6.07
C GLN A 142 0.91 -17.56 6.73
N LYS A 143 1.25 -18.58 5.92
CA LYS A 143 1.59 -19.91 6.46
C LYS A 143 2.88 -19.87 7.28
N LEU A 144 3.89 -19.14 6.80
CA LEU A 144 5.16 -18.96 7.50
C LEU A 144 5.00 -18.11 8.77
N GLU A 145 4.20 -17.04 8.71
CA GLU A 145 3.88 -16.20 9.88
C GLU A 145 3.22 -17.03 11.00
N ARG A 146 2.29 -17.91 10.63
CA ARG A 146 1.67 -18.84 11.61
C ARG A 146 2.67 -19.84 12.20
N LYS A 147 3.62 -20.33 11.39
CA LYS A 147 4.60 -21.32 11.83
C LYS A 147 5.68 -20.73 12.73
N PHE A 148 6.15 -19.51 12.44
CA PHE A 148 7.31 -18.90 13.11
C PHE A 148 6.95 -17.78 14.08
N GLY A 149 5.66 -17.45 14.23
CA GLY A 149 5.21 -16.44 15.20
C GLY A 149 5.59 -14.99 14.89
N GLY A 150 6.10 -14.71 13.69
CA GLY A 150 6.57 -13.37 13.29
C GLY A 150 6.22 -13.04 11.84
N LYS A 151 6.21 -11.74 11.49
CA LYS A 151 5.91 -11.27 10.14
C LYS A 151 7.00 -11.73 9.14
N VAL A 152 6.62 -12.50 8.13
CA VAL A 152 7.51 -13.00 7.07
C VAL A 152 7.27 -12.22 5.76
N TYR A 153 8.34 -11.88 5.07
CA TYR A 153 8.32 -11.02 3.90
C TYR A 153 9.14 -11.60 2.74
N LEU A 154 8.50 -12.33 1.85
CA LEU A 154 9.18 -12.99 0.73
C LEU A 154 9.50 -12.05 -0.44
N SER A 155 8.77 -10.95 -0.57
CA SER A 155 8.93 -10.01 -1.69
C SER A 155 9.10 -8.57 -1.22
N MET A 156 10.08 -8.32 -0.35
CA MET A 156 10.32 -6.97 0.14
C MET A 156 11.30 -6.22 -0.76
N HIS A 157 10.82 -5.18 -1.41
CA HIS A 157 11.70 -4.21 -2.06
C HIS A 157 12.21 -3.22 -1.00
N ARG A 158 13.48 -3.33 -0.62
CA ARG A 158 14.09 -2.41 0.35
C ARG A 158 14.69 -1.21 -0.36
N ASN A 159 14.25 -0.03 0.01
CA ASN A 159 14.84 1.24 -0.43
C ASN A 159 16.00 1.72 0.46
N TYR A 160 16.48 0.89 1.37
CA TYR A 160 17.53 1.17 2.34
C TYR A 160 18.31 -0.12 2.65
N LYS A 161 19.47 0.03 3.27
CA LYS A 161 20.24 -1.09 3.86
C LYS A 161 20.01 -1.10 5.37
N LEU A 162 19.86 -2.26 5.99
CA LEU A 162 19.82 -2.34 7.45
C LEU A 162 21.22 -2.12 8.04
N LEU A 163 21.28 -1.47 9.20
CA LEU A 163 22.47 -1.44 10.02
C LEU A 163 22.71 -2.88 10.50
N GLY A 164 23.87 -3.45 10.15
CA GLY A 164 24.21 -4.85 10.43
C GLY A 164 24.10 -5.81 9.24
N ASP A 165 23.45 -5.47 8.15
CA ASP A 165 23.58 -6.22 6.89
C ASP A 165 25.02 -6.00 6.36
N LYS A 166 25.80 -7.09 6.27
CA LYS A 166 27.13 -7.12 5.64
C LYS A 166 27.01 -7.14 4.12
#